data_5747dc2ff3633823aec89ea57b8e872f
#
_entry.id   5747dc2ff3633823aec89ea57b8e872f
#
_cell.length_a   1.000
_cell.length_b   1.000
_cell.length_c   1.000
_cell.angle_alpha   90.00
_cell.angle_beta   90.00
_cell.angle_gamma   90.00
#
_symmetry.space_group_name_H-M   'P 1'
#
loop_
_entity.id
_entity.type
_entity.pdbx_description
1 polymer ?
#
loop_
_entity_poly.entity_id
_entity_poly.type
_entity_poly.pdbx_seq_one_letter_code
_entity_poly.pdbx_strand_id
1 'polypeptide(L)'
;SKWRNEPSRYRILTMGKALMIQGCGSNVGKSLLVAGLVRAAKKRGMRVSPFKPQNMSNNAAITVDGGEAGRAQSFQAYAAGIDFHSDMNPVLLKPENTIGSQIILNGKKYKSLKAREYYSHKDEFLAIAIKSFRNLLNKFDLVIAEGAGSLAEVNLRKSDIANMGFATELGIPVIVVADIERGGVIAQIIGTKEVLDQKDINLIEGFIINKFRGDQSLFDDGVAFINN
;
A
#
# COMPACT_ATOMS: atom_id res chain seq x y z
N SER A 1 14.21 48.80 20.21
CA SER A 1 13.18 48.43 19.22
C SER A 1 13.01 46.93 19.17
N LYS A 2 11.83 46.49 19.62
CA LYS A 2 11.41 45.10 19.68
C LYS A 2 10.93 44.65 18.31
N TRP A 3 11.63 43.76 17.65
CA TRP A 3 11.04 42.93 16.58
C TRP A 3 10.92 41.52 17.15
N ARG A 4 9.72 41.15 17.58
CA ARG A 4 9.38 39.75 17.88
C ARG A 4 9.16 39.05 16.54
N ASN A 5 9.90 37.97 16.30
CA ASN A 5 9.62 37.03 15.24
C ASN A 5 8.26 36.35 15.50
N GLU A 6 7.24 36.78 14.79
CA GLU A 6 6.01 36.00 14.66
C GLU A 6 6.27 34.88 13.67
N PRO A 7 5.96 33.62 14.03
CA PRO A 7 6.06 32.53 13.05
C PRO A 7 5.03 32.77 11.96
N SER A 8 5.52 32.83 10.72
CA SER A 8 4.74 33.01 9.50
C SER A 8 3.49 32.09 9.49
N ARG A 9 2.30 32.69 9.49
CA ARG A 9 1.00 32.00 9.43
C ARG A 9 0.63 31.44 8.04
N TYR A 10 1.54 31.50 7.09
CA TYR A 10 1.34 30.89 5.77
C TYR A 10 2.09 29.55 5.73
N ARG A 11 1.48 28.50 6.29
CA ARG A 11 1.85 27.14 5.96
C ARG A 11 1.43 26.93 4.51
N ILE A 12 2.37 26.97 3.57
CA ILE A 12 2.16 26.46 2.23
C ILE A 12 1.74 25.01 2.44
N LEU A 13 0.50 24.67 2.14
CA LEU A 13 -0.03 23.31 2.18
C LEU A 13 0.65 22.52 1.05
N THR A 14 1.89 22.13 1.26
CA THR A 14 2.51 21.11 0.43
C THR A 14 1.78 19.80 0.75
N MET A 15 1.19 19.18 -0.27
CA MET A 15 0.62 17.84 -0.14
C MET A 15 1.68 16.89 0.45
N GLY A 16 1.24 16.00 1.33
CA GLY A 16 2.11 14.98 1.93
C GLY A 16 2.81 14.15 0.87
N LYS A 17 3.94 13.54 1.26
CA LYS A 17 4.68 12.59 0.42
C LYS A 17 4.01 11.22 0.45
N ALA A 18 4.28 10.41 -0.56
CA ALA A 18 3.78 9.05 -0.68
C ALA A 18 4.91 8.06 -0.93
N LEU A 19 4.72 6.84 -0.44
CA LEU A 19 5.52 5.67 -0.73
C LEU A 19 4.59 4.45 -0.78
N MET A 20 4.80 3.55 -1.73
CA MET A 20 4.01 2.32 -1.80
C MET A 20 4.87 1.08 -1.60
N ILE A 21 4.43 0.20 -0.72
CA ILE A 21 5.05 -1.10 -0.46
C ILE A 21 4.26 -2.16 -1.22
N GLN A 22 4.88 -2.75 -2.21
CA GLN A 22 4.31 -3.87 -2.98
C GLN A 22 5.13 -5.14 -2.75
N GLY A 23 4.70 -6.27 -3.26
CA GLY A 23 5.40 -7.53 -3.03
C GLY A 23 5.53 -8.36 -4.28
N CYS A 24 6.62 -9.13 -4.38
CA CYS A 24 6.78 -10.17 -5.41
C CYS A 24 5.77 -11.31 -5.24
N GLY A 25 5.08 -11.38 -4.10
CA GLY A 25 4.10 -12.43 -3.80
C GLY A 25 3.21 -12.12 -2.61
N SER A 26 2.29 -13.04 -2.36
CA SER A 26 1.47 -13.03 -1.14
C SER A 26 2.31 -13.44 0.08
N ASN A 27 1.94 -12.93 1.25
CA ASN A 27 2.56 -13.28 2.55
C ASN A 27 4.06 -12.96 2.68
N VAL A 28 4.61 -12.13 1.80
CA VAL A 28 6.02 -11.67 1.90
C VAL A 28 6.28 -10.72 3.08
N GLY A 29 5.23 -10.32 3.82
CA GLY A 29 5.32 -9.51 5.03
C GLY A 29 5.01 -8.03 4.85
N LYS A 30 4.37 -7.63 3.75
CA LYS A 30 4.00 -6.22 3.45
C LYS A 30 3.31 -5.52 4.62
N SER A 31 2.25 -6.11 5.17
CA SER A 31 1.44 -5.45 6.21
C SER A 31 2.21 -5.17 7.49
N LEU A 32 3.07 -6.10 7.92
CA LEU A 32 3.92 -5.91 9.10
C LEU A 32 5.02 -4.87 8.82
N LEU A 33 5.60 -4.89 7.63
CA LEU A 33 6.60 -3.91 7.21
C LEU A 33 6.01 -2.50 7.20
N VAL A 34 4.81 -2.32 6.61
CA VAL A 34 4.10 -1.03 6.63
C VAL A 34 3.82 -0.57 8.06
N ALA A 35 3.37 -1.45 8.96
CA ALA A 35 3.18 -1.13 10.38
C ALA A 35 4.49 -0.65 11.03
N GLY A 36 5.61 -1.32 10.74
CA GLY A 36 6.93 -0.91 11.23
C GLY A 36 7.37 0.45 10.68
N LEU A 37 7.16 0.68 9.39
CA LEU A 37 7.53 1.94 8.72
C LEU A 37 6.71 3.14 9.23
N VAL A 38 5.37 3.00 9.36
CA VAL A 38 4.54 4.07 9.93
C VAL A 38 4.92 4.35 11.38
N ARG A 39 5.24 3.30 12.16
CA ARG A 39 5.75 3.48 13.54
C ARG A 39 7.08 4.21 13.58
N ALA A 40 8.01 3.87 12.67
CA ALA A 40 9.31 4.51 12.56
C ALA A 40 9.20 5.99 12.16
N ALA A 41 8.34 6.30 11.19
CA ALA A 41 8.05 7.65 10.76
C ALA A 41 7.43 8.48 11.90
N LYS A 42 6.45 7.91 12.63
CA LYS A 42 5.85 8.53 13.81
C LYS A 42 6.89 8.88 14.87
N LYS A 43 7.80 7.93 15.17
CA LYS A 43 8.88 8.17 16.15
C LYS A 43 9.84 9.29 15.72
N ARG A 44 9.92 9.60 14.43
CA ARG A 44 10.69 10.73 13.87
C ARG A 44 9.90 12.04 13.82
N GLY A 45 8.71 12.08 14.44
CA GLY A 45 7.87 13.28 14.52
C GLY A 45 7.01 13.55 13.28
N MET A 46 6.95 12.64 12.31
CA MET A 46 6.11 12.79 11.11
C MET A 46 4.65 12.46 11.43
N ARG A 47 3.72 13.23 10.88
CA ARG A 47 2.32 12.82 10.79
C ARG A 47 2.20 11.84 9.64
N VAL A 48 1.95 10.58 9.94
CA VAL A 48 1.95 9.49 8.94
C VAL A 48 0.66 8.71 9.00
N SER A 49 0.15 8.31 7.83
CA SER A 49 -1.00 7.41 7.69
C SER A 49 -0.65 6.19 6.87
N PRO A 50 -1.14 4.99 7.26
CA PRO A 50 -1.18 3.86 6.37
C PRO A 50 -2.29 4.04 5.34
N PHE A 51 -2.18 3.32 4.23
CA PHE A 51 -3.21 3.26 3.19
C PHE A 51 -3.17 1.92 2.46
N LYS A 52 -4.31 1.41 2.04
CA LYS A 52 -4.40 0.27 1.13
C LYS A 52 -5.55 0.51 0.16
N PRO A 53 -5.28 0.69 -1.14
CA PRO A 53 -6.32 1.02 -2.12
C PRO A 53 -7.47 0.03 -2.11
N GLN A 54 -7.11 -1.25 -2.16
CA GLN A 54 -8.03 -2.38 -2.13
C GLN A 54 -7.52 -3.47 -1.20
N ASN A 55 -8.39 -4.04 -0.39
CA ASN A 55 -8.11 -5.23 0.40
C ASN A 55 -9.14 -6.34 0.10
N MET A 56 -8.72 -7.59 0.17
CA MET A 56 -9.60 -8.75 0.10
C MET A 56 -9.46 -9.53 1.41
N SER A 57 -10.46 -9.43 2.28
CA SER A 57 -10.41 -10.08 3.60
C SER A 57 -11.79 -10.09 4.25
N ASN A 58 -12.12 -11.18 4.93
CA ASN A 58 -13.24 -11.24 5.86
C ASN A 58 -12.92 -10.62 7.23
N ASN A 59 -11.64 -10.34 7.51
CA ASN A 59 -11.20 -9.70 8.74
C ASN A 59 -11.32 -8.18 8.61
N ALA A 60 -12.39 -7.62 9.14
CA ALA A 60 -12.62 -6.18 9.21
C ALA A 60 -12.53 -5.65 10.65
N ALA A 61 -12.38 -4.35 10.78
CA ALA A 61 -12.45 -3.60 12.03
C ALA A 61 -13.34 -2.37 11.83
N ILE A 62 -13.97 -1.91 12.90
CA ILE A 62 -14.82 -0.71 12.90
C ILE A 62 -13.92 0.53 12.82
N THR A 63 -14.29 1.46 11.97
CA THR A 63 -13.63 2.75 11.81
C THR A 63 -14.29 3.82 12.69
N VAL A 64 -13.56 4.89 13.07
CA VAL A 64 -14.11 5.96 13.93
C VAL A 64 -15.22 6.76 13.24
N ASP A 65 -15.28 6.74 11.91
CA ASP A 65 -16.33 7.36 11.10
C ASP A 65 -17.56 6.43 10.89
N GLY A 66 -17.66 5.34 11.67
CA GLY A 66 -18.87 4.50 11.74
C GLY A 66 -19.01 3.48 10.60
N GLY A 67 -17.91 3.14 9.94
CA GLY A 67 -17.85 2.12 8.90
C GLY A 67 -17.00 0.91 9.29
N GLU A 68 -16.68 0.08 8.29
CA GLU A 68 -15.73 -1.03 8.45
C GLU A 68 -14.65 -1.00 7.34
N ALA A 69 -13.43 -1.39 7.68
CA ALA A 69 -12.33 -1.53 6.74
C ALA A 69 -11.38 -2.66 7.20
N GLY A 70 -10.37 -2.97 6.40
CA GLY A 70 -9.49 -4.11 6.66
C GLY A 70 -8.77 -4.01 8.01
N ARG A 71 -8.80 -5.09 8.79
CA ARG A 71 -8.16 -5.16 10.13
C ARG A 71 -6.65 -4.88 10.08
N ALA A 72 -5.96 -5.24 8.99
CA ALA A 72 -4.53 -4.94 8.85
C ALA A 72 -4.26 -3.44 8.89
N GLN A 73 -5.12 -2.62 8.29
CA GLN A 73 -5.00 -1.16 8.30
C GLN A 73 -5.35 -0.57 9.67
N SER A 74 -6.25 -1.19 10.43
CA SER A 74 -6.49 -0.85 11.83
C SER A 74 -5.23 -1.05 12.69
N PHE A 75 -4.54 -2.17 12.53
CA PHE A 75 -3.26 -2.42 13.21
C PHE A 75 -2.17 -1.41 12.79
N GLN A 76 -2.11 -1.05 11.51
CA GLN A 76 -1.17 -0.05 11.00
C GLN A 76 -1.49 1.36 11.52
N ALA A 77 -2.77 1.75 11.61
CA ALA A 77 -3.21 3.01 12.21
C ALA A 77 -2.83 3.07 13.70
N TYR A 78 -3.03 1.98 14.44
CA TYR A 78 -2.57 1.86 15.83
C TYR A 78 -1.05 2.04 15.94
N ALA A 79 -0.27 1.42 15.05
CA ALA A 79 1.20 1.58 15.02
C ALA A 79 1.62 3.03 14.73
N ALA A 80 0.87 3.75 13.89
CA ALA A 80 1.05 5.17 13.61
C ALA A 80 0.57 6.08 14.77
N GLY A 81 -0.21 5.55 15.72
CA GLY A 81 -0.81 6.30 16.82
C GLY A 81 -1.86 7.30 16.36
N ILE A 82 -2.70 6.88 15.43
CA ILE A 82 -3.81 7.66 14.86
C ILE A 82 -5.11 6.84 14.85
N ASP A 83 -6.24 7.53 14.78
CA ASP A 83 -7.54 6.93 14.63
C ASP A 83 -7.67 6.20 13.27
N PHE A 84 -8.35 5.07 13.30
CA PHE A 84 -8.60 4.26 12.11
C PHE A 84 -9.82 4.77 11.33
N HIS A 85 -9.60 5.32 10.15
CA HIS A 85 -10.63 5.87 9.25
C HIS A 85 -10.85 4.99 8.02
N SER A 86 -12.06 5.04 7.46
CA SER A 86 -12.42 4.32 6.24
C SER A 86 -11.58 4.71 5.02
N ASP A 87 -11.09 5.95 4.95
CA ASP A 87 -10.16 6.40 3.91
C ASP A 87 -8.86 5.59 3.86
N MET A 88 -8.46 4.91 4.96
CA MET A 88 -7.24 4.11 4.98
C MET A 88 -7.35 2.79 4.21
N ASN A 89 -8.57 2.30 3.97
CA ASN A 89 -8.86 1.19 3.09
C ASN A 89 -10.24 1.38 2.43
N PRO A 90 -10.31 2.19 1.35
CA PRO A 90 -11.57 2.62 0.76
C PRO A 90 -12.33 1.52 0.02
N VAL A 91 -11.64 0.48 -0.47
CA VAL A 91 -12.25 -0.65 -1.16
C VAL A 91 -11.91 -1.94 -0.43
N LEU A 92 -12.91 -2.54 0.23
CA LEU A 92 -12.76 -3.84 0.88
C LEU A 92 -13.69 -4.86 0.23
N LEU A 93 -13.11 -5.98 -0.22
CA LEU A 93 -13.81 -7.13 -0.74
C LEU A 93 -13.90 -8.19 0.36
N LYS A 94 -15.10 -8.56 0.76
CA LYS A 94 -15.36 -9.64 1.71
C LYS A 94 -15.86 -10.85 0.92
N PRO A 95 -15.05 -11.90 0.70
CA PRO A 95 -15.51 -13.11 0.00
C PRO A 95 -16.73 -13.72 0.69
N GLU A 96 -17.82 -13.91 -0.06
CA GLU A 96 -19.05 -14.55 0.45
C GLU A 96 -19.14 -16.03 0.07
N ASN A 97 -18.59 -16.36 -1.10
CA ASN A 97 -18.54 -17.72 -1.65
C ASN A 97 -17.42 -17.83 -2.69
N THR A 98 -17.37 -18.94 -3.43
CA THR A 98 -16.33 -19.18 -4.43
C THR A 98 -16.35 -18.25 -5.63
N ILE A 99 -17.44 -17.51 -5.86
CA ILE A 99 -17.66 -16.73 -7.09
C ILE A 99 -17.99 -15.26 -6.87
N GLY A 100 -18.19 -14.82 -5.63
CA GLY A 100 -18.60 -13.45 -5.32
C GLY A 100 -18.02 -12.88 -4.03
N SER A 101 -18.06 -11.57 -3.94
CA SER A 101 -17.67 -10.82 -2.76
C SER A 101 -18.64 -9.70 -2.46
N GLN A 102 -18.89 -9.46 -1.18
CA GLN A 102 -19.53 -8.24 -0.71
C GLN A 102 -18.50 -7.10 -0.80
N ILE A 103 -18.89 -6.02 -1.46
CA ILE A 103 -18.04 -4.83 -1.62
C ILE A 103 -18.42 -3.81 -0.55
N ILE A 104 -17.40 -3.33 0.17
CA ILE A 104 -17.49 -2.23 1.11
C ILE A 104 -16.72 -1.05 0.51
N LEU A 105 -17.38 0.10 0.35
CA LEU A 105 -16.77 1.33 -0.15
C LEU A 105 -16.79 2.40 0.93
N ASN A 106 -15.61 2.94 1.26
CA ASN A 106 -15.43 3.91 2.35
C ASN A 106 -16.21 3.53 3.62
N GLY A 107 -16.04 2.27 4.03
CA GLY A 107 -16.62 1.74 5.25
C GLY A 107 -18.09 1.29 5.17
N LYS A 108 -18.77 1.53 4.05
CA LYS A 108 -20.20 1.23 3.89
C LYS A 108 -20.43 0.10 2.88
N LYS A 109 -21.37 -0.79 3.21
CA LYS A 109 -21.78 -1.85 2.28
C LYS A 109 -22.32 -1.20 0.99
N TYR A 110 -21.77 -1.62 -0.14
CA TYR A 110 -22.19 -1.20 -1.47
C TYR A 110 -23.12 -2.25 -2.08
N LYS A 111 -22.59 -3.35 -2.57
CA LYS A 111 -23.33 -4.50 -3.11
C LYS A 111 -22.46 -5.74 -3.14
N SER A 112 -23.07 -6.90 -3.39
CA SER A 112 -22.31 -8.13 -3.70
C SER A 112 -22.10 -8.23 -5.21
N LEU A 113 -20.89 -8.53 -5.63
CA LEU A 113 -20.48 -8.63 -7.04
C LEU A 113 -19.77 -9.95 -7.32
N LYS A 114 -20.04 -10.52 -8.48
CA LYS A 114 -19.19 -11.58 -9.05
C LYS A 114 -17.90 -10.97 -9.62
N ALA A 115 -16.86 -11.79 -9.79
CA ALA A 115 -15.56 -11.32 -10.27
C ALA A 115 -15.64 -10.53 -11.59
N ARG A 116 -16.42 -10.99 -12.57
CA ARG A 116 -16.60 -10.27 -13.84
C ARG A 116 -17.30 -8.92 -13.68
N GLU A 117 -18.29 -8.85 -12.80
CA GLU A 117 -19.02 -7.60 -12.50
C GLU A 117 -18.11 -6.62 -11.77
N TYR A 118 -17.24 -7.12 -10.88
CA TYR A 118 -16.24 -6.29 -10.21
C TYR A 118 -15.35 -5.54 -11.22
N TYR A 119 -14.87 -6.21 -12.26
CA TYR A 119 -14.03 -5.59 -13.29
C TYR A 119 -14.71 -4.45 -14.05
N SER A 120 -16.04 -4.48 -14.22
CA SER A 120 -16.78 -3.39 -14.85
C SER A 120 -16.87 -2.12 -14.01
N HIS A 121 -16.61 -2.23 -12.70
CA HIS A 121 -16.60 -1.11 -11.74
C HIS A 121 -15.19 -0.59 -11.41
N LYS A 122 -14.14 -1.10 -12.05
CA LYS A 122 -12.76 -0.79 -11.66
C LYS A 122 -12.45 0.72 -11.67
N ASP A 123 -12.96 1.45 -12.66
CA ASP A 123 -12.68 2.89 -12.79
C ASP A 123 -13.37 3.69 -11.67
N GLU A 124 -14.60 3.30 -11.29
CA GLU A 124 -15.30 3.84 -10.14
C GLU A 124 -14.53 3.58 -8.84
N PHE A 125 -14.07 2.34 -8.63
CA PHE A 125 -13.35 1.97 -7.42
C PHE A 125 -11.97 2.60 -7.35
N LEU A 126 -11.28 2.73 -8.48
CA LEU A 126 -10.01 3.46 -8.56
C LEU A 126 -10.20 4.94 -8.21
N ALA A 127 -11.25 5.58 -8.75
CA ALA A 127 -11.54 6.97 -8.43
C ALA A 127 -11.83 7.19 -6.93
N ILE A 128 -12.55 6.27 -6.30
CA ILE A 128 -12.79 6.26 -4.84
C ILE A 128 -11.47 6.12 -4.08
N ALA A 129 -10.61 5.17 -4.48
CA ALA A 129 -9.32 4.96 -3.85
C ALA A 129 -8.41 6.19 -3.97
N ILE A 130 -8.35 6.83 -5.15
CA ILE A 130 -7.59 8.06 -5.38
C ILE A 130 -8.13 9.21 -4.51
N LYS A 131 -9.44 9.37 -4.42
CA LYS A 131 -10.06 10.41 -3.58
C LYS A 131 -9.66 10.24 -2.12
N SER A 132 -9.81 9.03 -1.56
CA SER A 132 -9.44 8.72 -0.18
C SER A 132 -7.94 8.92 0.07
N PHE A 133 -7.10 8.51 -0.87
CA PHE A 133 -5.66 8.73 -0.78
C PHE A 133 -5.29 10.23 -0.75
N ARG A 134 -5.90 11.04 -1.60
CA ARG A 134 -5.71 12.49 -1.60
C ARG A 134 -6.19 13.14 -0.31
N ASN A 135 -7.30 12.67 0.28
CA ASN A 135 -7.76 13.12 1.59
C ASN A 135 -6.69 12.90 2.68
N LEU A 136 -6.00 11.75 2.64
CA LEU A 136 -4.92 11.45 3.57
C LEU A 136 -3.67 12.31 3.30
N LEU A 137 -3.28 12.51 2.03
CA LEU A 137 -2.15 13.37 1.66
C LEU A 137 -2.35 14.83 2.11
N ASN A 138 -3.59 15.30 2.18
CA ASN A 138 -3.89 16.65 2.69
C ASN A 138 -3.76 16.75 4.23
N LYS A 139 -3.86 15.63 4.95
CA LYS A 139 -3.87 15.60 6.42
C LYS A 139 -2.53 15.19 7.01
N PHE A 140 -1.74 14.40 6.29
CA PHE A 140 -0.51 13.75 6.76
C PHE A 140 0.72 14.21 5.97
N ASP A 141 1.88 14.18 6.60
CA ASP A 141 3.15 14.54 5.97
C ASP A 141 3.67 13.38 5.10
N LEU A 142 3.25 12.15 5.42
CA LEU A 142 3.59 10.94 4.68
C LEU A 142 2.40 9.96 4.67
N VAL A 143 2.11 9.39 3.52
CA VAL A 143 1.19 8.24 3.39
C VAL A 143 1.97 7.03 2.88
N ILE A 144 1.96 5.94 3.64
CA ILE A 144 2.58 4.67 3.25
C ILE A 144 1.47 3.73 2.77
N ALA A 145 1.42 3.53 1.46
CA ALA A 145 0.45 2.64 0.83
C ALA A 145 0.95 1.19 0.82
N GLU A 146 0.03 0.25 0.89
CA GLU A 146 0.28 -1.19 0.79
C GLU A 146 -0.43 -1.77 -0.43
N GLY A 147 0.29 -2.52 -1.27
CA GLY A 147 -0.28 -3.29 -2.36
C GLY A 147 -0.96 -4.60 -1.89
N ALA A 148 -1.67 -5.26 -2.79
CA ALA A 148 -2.34 -6.53 -2.54
C ALA A 148 -1.74 -7.67 -3.38
N GLY A 149 -1.49 -8.83 -2.77
CA GLY A 149 -0.92 -9.98 -3.47
C GLY A 149 0.46 -9.71 -4.07
N SER A 150 0.62 -10.00 -5.35
CA SER A 150 1.84 -9.78 -6.14
C SER A 150 1.64 -8.69 -7.20
N LEU A 151 2.63 -7.81 -7.35
CA LEU A 151 2.65 -6.85 -8.46
C LEU A 151 2.93 -7.53 -9.83
N ALA A 152 3.47 -8.73 -9.80
CA ALA A 152 3.82 -9.50 -11.01
C ALA A 152 2.64 -10.28 -11.62
N GLU A 153 1.41 -10.09 -11.11
CA GLU A 153 0.21 -10.69 -11.71
C GLU A 153 -0.24 -9.88 -12.94
N VAL A 154 0.60 -9.90 -13.99
CA VAL A 154 0.43 -9.07 -15.20
C VAL A 154 -0.86 -9.38 -15.97
N ASN A 155 -1.41 -10.58 -15.83
CA ASN A 155 -2.72 -10.96 -16.35
C ASN A 155 -3.87 -10.13 -15.75
N LEU A 156 -3.70 -9.58 -14.55
CA LEU A 156 -4.66 -8.73 -13.86
C LEU A 156 -4.36 -7.23 -14.02
N ARG A 157 -3.22 -6.87 -14.67
CA ARG A 157 -2.73 -5.48 -14.73
C ARG A 157 -3.76 -4.48 -15.28
N LYS A 158 -4.57 -4.87 -16.26
CA LYS A 158 -5.58 -3.99 -16.88
C LYS A 158 -6.71 -3.61 -15.91
N SER A 159 -6.96 -4.43 -14.90
CA SER A 159 -8.01 -4.22 -13.88
C SER A 159 -7.45 -3.92 -12.50
N ASP A 160 -6.12 -3.78 -12.39
CA ASP A 160 -5.44 -3.55 -11.13
C ASP A 160 -5.71 -2.14 -10.61
N ILE A 161 -6.26 -2.06 -9.41
CA ILE A 161 -6.43 -0.83 -8.63
C ILE A 161 -5.69 -0.88 -7.29
N ALA A 162 -4.91 -1.94 -7.07
CA ALA A 162 -4.31 -2.27 -5.77
C ALA A 162 -2.79 -2.20 -5.76
N ASN A 163 -2.15 -2.33 -6.91
CA ASN A 163 -0.69 -2.37 -7.06
C ASN A 163 -0.21 -1.31 -8.06
N MET A 164 0.43 -1.74 -9.16
CA MET A 164 0.98 -0.81 -10.16
C MET A 164 -0.10 0.00 -10.88
N GLY A 165 -1.34 -0.51 -10.99
CA GLY A 165 -2.46 0.26 -11.52
C GLY A 165 -2.78 1.50 -10.70
N PHE A 166 -2.67 1.42 -9.38
CA PHE A 166 -2.81 2.57 -8.49
C PHE A 166 -1.55 3.44 -8.47
N ALA A 167 -0.36 2.82 -8.38
CA ALA A 167 0.90 3.54 -8.28
C ALA A 167 1.19 4.40 -9.51
N THR A 168 0.99 3.87 -10.73
CA THR A 168 1.24 4.58 -11.99
C THR A 168 0.28 5.73 -12.24
N GLU A 169 -0.99 5.60 -11.81
CA GLU A 169 -1.99 6.66 -11.94
C GLU A 169 -1.60 7.93 -11.16
N LEU A 170 -0.86 7.76 -10.07
CA LEU A 170 -0.47 8.84 -9.16
C LEU A 170 1.03 9.13 -9.14
N GLY A 171 1.84 8.39 -9.88
CA GLY A 171 3.29 8.54 -9.89
C GLY A 171 3.94 8.24 -8.53
N ILE A 172 3.43 7.25 -7.78
CA ILE A 172 3.91 6.94 -6.44
C ILE A 172 5.15 6.04 -6.54
N PRO A 173 6.28 6.41 -5.89
CA PRO A 173 7.45 5.55 -5.80
C PRO A 173 7.12 4.25 -5.07
N VAL A 174 7.69 3.14 -5.54
CA VAL A 174 7.40 1.78 -5.07
C VAL A 174 8.65 1.12 -4.52
N ILE A 175 8.53 0.50 -3.35
CA ILE A 175 9.50 -0.45 -2.83
C ILE A 175 8.87 -1.85 -2.89
N VAL A 176 9.60 -2.79 -3.47
CA VAL A 176 9.12 -4.16 -3.67
C VAL A 176 9.71 -5.08 -2.61
N VAL A 177 8.85 -5.85 -1.93
CA VAL A 177 9.25 -6.79 -0.88
C VAL A 177 9.26 -8.21 -1.42
N ALA A 178 10.35 -8.91 -1.21
CA ALA A 178 10.52 -10.34 -1.51
C ALA A 178 10.83 -11.12 -0.22
N ASP A 179 10.47 -12.40 -0.18
CA ASP A 179 10.61 -13.29 0.98
C ASP A 179 11.73 -14.31 0.72
N ILE A 180 12.82 -14.22 1.49
CA ILE A 180 13.96 -15.15 1.34
C ILE A 180 13.70 -16.52 1.97
N GLU A 181 12.79 -16.58 2.97
CA GLU A 181 12.56 -17.81 3.76
C GLU A 181 12.06 -18.99 2.92
N ARG A 182 11.36 -18.70 1.82
CA ARG A 182 10.82 -19.72 0.92
C ARG A 182 11.81 -20.25 -0.13
N GLY A 183 12.99 -19.63 -0.24
CA GLY A 183 13.95 -19.90 -1.30
C GLY A 183 13.57 -19.25 -2.64
N GLY A 184 14.52 -19.15 -3.57
CA GLY A 184 14.31 -18.61 -4.91
C GLY A 184 14.10 -17.10 -4.98
N VAL A 185 14.46 -16.32 -3.94
CA VAL A 185 14.19 -14.90 -3.86
C VAL A 185 14.82 -14.10 -5.02
N ILE A 186 16.02 -14.45 -5.47
CA ILE A 186 16.70 -13.82 -6.61
C ILE A 186 15.86 -14.00 -7.87
N ALA A 187 15.47 -15.24 -8.19
CA ALA A 187 14.63 -15.54 -9.36
C ALA A 187 13.28 -14.82 -9.28
N GLN A 188 12.69 -14.71 -8.09
CA GLN A 188 11.43 -14.02 -7.88
C GLN A 188 11.56 -12.51 -8.17
N ILE A 189 12.64 -11.87 -7.73
CA ILE A 189 12.90 -10.44 -7.98
C ILE A 189 13.16 -10.20 -9.47
N ILE A 190 14.07 -10.99 -10.08
CA ILE A 190 14.41 -10.88 -11.51
C ILE A 190 13.18 -11.14 -12.38
N GLY A 191 12.45 -12.23 -12.13
CA GLY A 191 11.23 -12.54 -12.84
C GLY A 191 10.15 -11.46 -12.68
N THR A 192 10.07 -10.82 -11.51
CA THR A 192 9.17 -9.67 -11.31
C THR A 192 9.57 -8.49 -12.18
N LYS A 193 10.87 -8.14 -12.25
CA LYS A 193 11.36 -7.06 -13.15
C LYS A 193 11.04 -7.38 -14.61
N GLU A 194 11.27 -8.63 -15.03
CA GLU A 194 11.16 -9.05 -16.44
C GLU A 194 9.72 -9.02 -16.98
N VAL A 195 8.73 -9.32 -16.13
CA VAL A 195 7.33 -9.38 -16.58
C VAL A 195 6.60 -8.03 -16.54
N LEU A 196 7.18 -7.00 -15.91
CA LEU A 196 6.57 -5.69 -15.77
C LEU A 196 6.82 -4.80 -16.99
N ASP A 197 5.86 -3.94 -17.31
CA ASP A 197 6.03 -2.87 -18.30
C ASP A 197 7.06 -1.83 -17.81
N GLN A 198 7.78 -1.19 -18.73
CA GLN A 198 8.79 -0.17 -18.41
C GLN A 198 8.26 0.98 -17.55
N LYS A 199 7.00 1.41 -17.77
CA LYS A 199 6.36 2.45 -16.95
C LYS A 199 6.17 2.05 -15.49
N ASP A 200 5.95 0.75 -15.22
CA ASP A 200 5.81 0.20 -13.89
C ASP A 200 7.19 0.09 -13.22
N ILE A 201 8.20 -0.39 -13.98
CA ILE A 201 9.59 -0.50 -13.52
C ILE A 201 10.14 0.88 -13.11
N ASN A 202 9.83 1.93 -13.86
CA ASN A 202 10.31 3.29 -13.58
C ASN A 202 9.82 3.87 -12.25
N LEU A 203 8.83 3.27 -11.60
CA LEU A 203 8.38 3.65 -10.25
C LEU A 203 9.06 2.85 -9.15
N ILE A 204 9.78 1.77 -9.50
CA ILE A 204 10.43 0.92 -8.50
C ILE A 204 11.75 1.56 -8.09
N GLU A 205 11.81 2.03 -6.83
CA GLU A 205 12.99 2.66 -6.24
C GLU A 205 13.96 1.66 -5.57
N GLY A 206 13.48 0.42 -5.32
CA GLY A 206 14.32 -0.62 -4.72
C GLY A 206 13.55 -1.83 -4.25
N PHE A 207 14.31 -2.79 -3.68
CA PHE A 207 13.81 -4.05 -3.18
C PHE A 207 14.17 -4.22 -1.70
N ILE A 208 13.26 -4.84 -0.94
CA ILE A 208 13.51 -5.30 0.42
C ILE A 208 13.46 -6.83 0.43
N ILE A 209 14.55 -7.45 0.81
CA ILE A 209 14.60 -8.88 1.06
C ILE A 209 14.23 -9.11 2.53
N ASN A 210 13.01 -9.54 2.74
CA ASN A 210 12.42 -9.70 4.06
C ASN A 210 12.65 -11.10 4.63
N LYS A 211 12.51 -11.23 5.95
CA LYS A 211 12.66 -12.46 6.74
C LYS A 211 14.07 -13.07 6.65
N PHE A 212 15.06 -12.26 6.37
CA PHE A 212 16.46 -12.69 6.36
C PHE A 212 16.87 -13.18 7.76
N ARG A 213 17.58 -14.30 7.80
CA ARG A 213 18.13 -14.89 9.04
C ARG A 213 19.59 -15.25 8.81
N GLY A 214 20.40 -15.03 9.82
CA GLY A 214 21.83 -15.34 9.78
C GLY A 214 22.69 -14.20 9.25
N ASP A 215 23.86 -14.55 8.73
CA ASP A 215 24.86 -13.60 8.26
C ASP A 215 24.46 -13.03 6.89
N GLN A 216 24.23 -11.71 6.86
CA GLN A 216 23.83 -11.01 5.64
C GLN A 216 24.92 -11.00 4.57
N SER A 217 26.21 -11.05 4.96
CA SER A 217 27.33 -11.04 4.01
C SER A 217 27.32 -12.24 3.07
N LEU A 218 26.69 -13.37 3.48
CA LEU A 218 26.51 -14.54 2.62
C LEU A 218 25.57 -14.30 1.43
N PHE A 219 24.88 -13.16 1.40
CA PHE A 219 23.96 -12.79 0.31
C PHE A 219 24.47 -11.64 -0.56
N ASP A 220 25.70 -11.15 -0.34
CA ASP A 220 26.26 -10.01 -1.08
C ASP A 220 26.31 -10.27 -2.59
N ASP A 221 26.73 -11.47 -3.02
CA ASP A 221 26.71 -11.86 -4.45
C ASP A 221 25.28 -11.88 -5.02
N GLY A 222 24.31 -12.27 -4.21
CA GLY A 222 22.89 -12.22 -4.58
C GLY A 222 22.39 -10.79 -4.78
N VAL A 223 22.81 -9.86 -3.92
CA VAL A 223 22.49 -8.43 -4.06
C VAL A 223 23.16 -7.86 -5.32
N ALA A 224 24.43 -8.19 -5.56
CA ALA A 224 25.14 -7.76 -6.77
C ALA A 224 24.43 -8.27 -8.04
N PHE A 225 23.96 -9.52 -8.03
CA PHE A 225 23.22 -10.11 -9.16
C PHE A 225 21.86 -9.43 -9.42
N ILE A 226 21.15 -9.01 -8.37
CA ILE A 226 19.85 -8.33 -8.48
C ILE A 226 20.01 -6.91 -9.04
N ASN A 227 21.13 -6.24 -8.73
CA ASN A 227 21.41 -4.86 -9.13
C ASN A 227 21.89 -4.71 -10.57
N ASN A 228 22.34 -5.79 -11.21
CA ASN A 228 22.72 -5.83 -12.62
C ASN A 228 21.50 -6.06 -13.53
#